data_bf1a8186e8b2651918fcd17e8106391a
#
_entry.id   bf1a8186e8b2651918fcd17e8106391a
#
_cell.length_a   1.000
_cell.length_b   1.000
_cell.length_c   1.000
_cell.angle_alpha   90.00
_cell.angle_beta   90.00
_cell.angle_gamma   90.00
#
_symmetry.space_group_name_H-M   'P 1'
#
loop_
_entity.id
_entity.type
_entity.pdbx_description
1 polymer ?
#
loop_
_entity_poly.entity_id
_entity_poly.type
_entity_poly.pdbx_seq_one_letter_code
_entity_poly.pdbx_strand_id
1 'polypeptide(L)'
;KEVLILENLSGFGKITSSRNSGVIHAGIYYAKNSFKAKMCVEGNKLLYDYCFKYSIPHRNTKKLLVASTKKQIKIIDEIKMQANENGVNKIEKISKLKVSELEPLIKCEEALLVHSSGIIDSISFMASLEGQVKNNKGMIAYNSKVIKINFDGKFFILEVEDKDKNLTTIKCKQLINSAGLYASEVANKIEELDKKLIPKTFFAKGNYFSINKDLGIRHLIYPIPEGFGLGIHLTLELDNTIKFGPDVEWVVNYNDYSVNLKRKDIFFNEILNYLPSLDPSLLQPSYSGIRPIMNKKNKLMRDFEINSFKDHKIEGLINLYGIESPGLTSSLSLANYITKMII
;
A
#
# COMPACT_ATOMS: atom_id res chain seq x y z
N LYS A 1 19.13 10.90 -17.90
CA LYS A 1 18.56 12.05 -17.16
C LYS A 1 19.16 12.09 -15.77
N GLU A 2 19.46 13.28 -15.25
CA GLU A 2 19.84 13.47 -13.86
C GLU A 2 18.58 13.38 -13.00
N VAL A 3 18.67 12.63 -11.89
CA VAL A 3 17.56 12.43 -10.94
C VAL A 3 18.04 12.77 -9.54
N LEU A 4 17.28 13.61 -8.85
CA LEU A 4 17.46 13.92 -7.44
C LEU A 4 16.18 13.55 -6.69
N ILE A 5 16.31 12.73 -5.65
CA ILE A 5 15.23 12.43 -4.69
C ILE A 5 15.45 13.26 -3.43
N LEU A 6 14.44 14.02 -3.04
CA LEU A 6 14.41 14.78 -1.79
C LEU A 6 13.55 14.01 -0.78
N GLU A 7 14.13 13.62 0.34
CA GLU A 7 13.46 12.96 1.45
C GLU A 7 13.59 13.81 2.72
N ASN A 8 12.45 14.15 3.32
CA ASN A 8 12.42 14.99 4.52
C ASN A 8 13.02 14.28 5.76
N LEU A 9 12.96 12.96 5.79
CA LEU A 9 13.46 12.17 6.92
C LEU A 9 14.91 11.72 6.71
N SER A 10 15.52 11.19 7.75
CA SER A 10 16.93 10.75 7.75
C SER A 10 17.17 9.42 7.02
N GLY A 11 16.19 8.88 6.30
CA GLY A 11 16.30 7.62 5.56
C GLY A 11 15.00 7.29 4.83
N PHE A 12 15.08 6.35 3.89
CA PHE A 12 13.94 5.93 3.09
C PHE A 12 12.87 5.20 3.91
N GLY A 13 11.65 5.25 3.43
CA GLY A 13 10.55 4.36 3.83
C GLY A 13 10.07 4.47 5.27
N LYS A 14 10.43 5.49 6.03
CA LYS A 14 10.14 5.59 7.48
C LYS A 14 8.66 5.82 7.83
N ILE A 15 7.81 6.05 6.84
CA ILE A 15 6.39 6.32 7.01
C ILE A 15 5.57 5.11 6.52
N THR A 16 4.67 5.30 5.56
CA THR A 16 3.73 4.28 5.06
C THR A 16 4.44 3.07 4.43
N SER A 17 5.57 3.29 3.77
CA SER A 17 6.27 2.24 3.02
C SER A 17 6.88 1.13 3.89
N SER A 18 7.22 1.40 5.15
CA SER A 18 7.66 0.38 6.13
C SER A 18 6.54 -0.07 7.08
N ARG A 19 5.39 0.60 7.08
CA ARG A 19 4.29 0.37 8.02
C ARG A 19 3.07 -0.20 7.29
N ASN A 20 3.27 -1.29 6.57
CA ASN A 20 2.26 -2.01 5.80
C ASN A 20 2.33 -3.51 6.08
N SER A 21 1.47 -4.30 5.46
CA SER A 21 1.39 -5.74 5.70
C SER A 21 2.50 -6.55 5.00
N GLY A 22 3.33 -5.95 4.14
CA GLY A 22 4.33 -6.67 3.36
C GLY A 22 3.74 -7.63 2.32
N VAL A 23 2.50 -7.42 1.89
CA VAL A 23 1.77 -8.34 0.99
C VAL A 23 1.97 -7.97 -0.47
N ILE A 24 2.32 -8.97 -1.28
CA ILE A 24 2.24 -8.92 -2.74
C ILE A 24 0.79 -9.25 -3.12
N HIS A 25 0.02 -8.22 -3.47
CA HIS A 25 -1.40 -8.36 -3.81
C HIS A 25 -1.61 -8.87 -5.24
N ALA A 26 -2.69 -9.61 -5.45
CA ALA A 26 -3.08 -10.10 -6.79
C ALA A 26 -3.97 -9.13 -7.59
N GLY A 27 -4.65 -8.18 -6.92
CA GLY A 27 -5.54 -7.22 -7.60
C GLY A 27 -7.02 -7.63 -7.67
N ILE A 28 -7.48 -8.53 -6.78
CA ILE A 28 -8.82 -9.16 -6.88
C ILE A 28 -10.01 -8.25 -6.55
N TYR A 29 -9.79 -7.16 -5.78
CA TYR A 29 -10.90 -6.35 -5.22
C TYR A 29 -11.19 -5.06 -5.98
N TYR A 30 -10.30 -4.64 -6.88
CA TYR A 30 -10.35 -3.28 -7.42
C TYR A 30 -11.33 -3.16 -8.57
N ALA A 31 -11.97 -2.00 -8.66
CA ALA A 31 -12.91 -1.72 -9.74
C ALA A 31 -12.23 -1.88 -11.12
N LYS A 32 -12.96 -2.47 -12.06
CA LYS A 32 -12.48 -2.65 -13.44
C LYS A 32 -12.00 -1.31 -14.01
N ASN A 33 -10.88 -1.35 -14.71
CA ASN A 33 -10.23 -0.18 -15.32
C ASN A 33 -9.65 0.87 -14.36
N SER A 34 -9.75 0.70 -13.02
CA SER A 34 -9.09 1.58 -12.08
C SER A 34 -7.56 1.48 -12.18
N PHE A 35 -6.85 2.54 -11.74
CA PHE A 35 -5.39 2.49 -11.61
C PHE A 35 -4.96 1.38 -10.66
N LYS A 36 -5.63 1.22 -9.53
CA LYS A 36 -5.34 0.13 -8.57
C LYS A 36 -5.42 -1.24 -9.22
N ALA A 37 -6.46 -1.51 -10.03
CA ALA A 37 -6.59 -2.78 -10.73
C ALA A 37 -5.43 -3.01 -11.70
N LYS A 38 -5.22 -2.08 -12.64
CA LYS A 38 -4.19 -2.19 -13.68
C LYS A 38 -2.77 -2.28 -13.08
N MET A 39 -2.45 -1.33 -12.20
CA MET A 39 -1.10 -1.23 -11.61
C MET A 39 -0.80 -2.40 -10.66
N CYS A 40 -1.82 -2.94 -9.95
CA CYS A 40 -1.62 -4.07 -9.07
C CYS A 40 -1.39 -5.37 -9.84
N VAL A 41 -2.18 -5.65 -10.88
CA VAL A 41 -2.05 -6.88 -11.66
C VAL A 41 -0.72 -6.91 -12.40
N GLU A 42 -0.35 -5.83 -13.09
CA GLU A 42 0.95 -5.70 -13.75
C GLU A 42 2.10 -5.68 -12.72
N GLY A 43 1.94 -4.89 -11.65
CA GLY A 43 2.93 -4.73 -10.60
C GLY A 43 3.22 -6.02 -9.84
N ASN A 44 2.23 -6.90 -9.66
CA ASN A 44 2.42 -8.23 -9.06
C ASN A 44 3.52 -9.01 -9.78
N LYS A 45 3.42 -9.11 -11.11
CA LYS A 45 4.43 -9.81 -11.93
C LYS A 45 5.79 -9.10 -11.85
N LEU A 46 5.80 -7.78 -12.07
CA LEU A 46 7.04 -7.00 -12.03
C LEU A 46 7.74 -7.11 -10.68
N LEU A 47 6.99 -7.15 -9.58
CA LEU A 47 7.56 -7.24 -8.24
C LEU A 47 8.19 -8.60 -7.98
N TYR A 48 7.54 -9.72 -8.38
CA TYR A 48 8.17 -11.05 -8.30
C TYR A 48 9.41 -11.15 -9.16
N ASP A 49 9.37 -10.66 -10.41
CA ASP A 49 10.53 -10.64 -11.32
C ASP A 49 11.69 -9.81 -10.72
N TYR A 50 11.36 -8.67 -10.10
CA TYR A 50 12.35 -7.81 -9.41
C TYR A 50 12.95 -8.53 -8.20
N CYS A 51 12.12 -9.12 -7.36
CA CYS A 51 12.57 -9.85 -6.17
C CYS A 51 13.51 -11.00 -6.54
N PHE A 52 13.18 -11.75 -7.58
CA PHE A 52 14.04 -12.82 -8.09
C PHE A 52 15.37 -12.26 -8.61
N LYS A 53 15.32 -11.21 -9.45
CA LYS A 53 16.51 -10.60 -10.06
C LYS A 53 17.50 -10.04 -9.04
N TYR A 54 17.00 -9.43 -7.96
CA TYR A 54 17.81 -8.74 -6.97
C TYR A 54 17.89 -9.47 -5.62
N SER A 55 17.47 -10.73 -5.58
CA SER A 55 17.52 -11.58 -4.38
C SER A 55 16.82 -10.94 -3.16
N ILE A 56 15.69 -10.26 -3.40
CA ILE A 56 14.88 -9.69 -2.32
C ILE A 56 14.11 -10.82 -1.64
N PRO A 57 14.18 -10.96 -0.30
CA PRO A 57 13.42 -11.98 0.42
C PRO A 57 11.92 -11.83 0.17
N HIS A 58 11.31 -12.87 -0.36
CA HIS A 58 9.88 -12.95 -0.64
C HIS A 58 9.41 -14.39 -0.65
N ARG A 59 8.11 -14.59 -0.53
CA ARG A 59 7.50 -15.93 -0.59
C ARG A 59 6.12 -15.86 -1.23
N ASN A 60 5.84 -16.72 -2.20
CA ASN A 60 4.49 -16.92 -2.73
C ASN A 60 3.72 -17.83 -1.75
N THR A 61 3.05 -17.23 -0.79
CA THR A 61 2.23 -17.92 0.22
C THR A 61 0.85 -18.28 -0.29
N LYS A 62 0.45 -17.75 -1.44
CA LYS A 62 -0.96 -17.75 -1.88
C LYS A 62 -1.86 -17.02 -0.87
N LYS A 63 -3.15 -16.99 -1.15
CA LYS A 63 -4.15 -16.36 -0.27
C LYS A 63 -5.45 -17.14 -0.33
N LEU A 64 -6.04 -17.37 0.82
CA LEU A 64 -7.42 -17.84 0.97
C LEU A 64 -8.31 -16.64 1.32
N LEU A 65 -9.23 -16.29 0.43
CA LEU A 65 -10.32 -15.38 0.73
C LEU A 65 -11.49 -16.23 1.23
N VAL A 66 -11.81 -16.14 2.51
CA VAL A 66 -12.73 -17.07 3.18
C VAL A 66 -14.10 -16.47 3.42
N ALA A 67 -15.17 -17.19 3.03
CA ALA A 67 -16.53 -16.91 3.41
C ALA A 67 -16.87 -17.67 4.71
N SER A 68 -17.04 -16.97 5.81
CA SER A 68 -17.39 -17.56 7.09
C SER A 68 -18.87 -17.93 7.20
N THR A 69 -19.72 -17.38 6.31
CA THR A 69 -21.15 -17.64 6.28
C THR A 69 -21.65 -17.97 4.87
N LYS A 70 -22.78 -18.69 4.78
CA LYS A 70 -23.42 -19.01 3.49
C LYS A 70 -23.83 -17.76 2.69
N LYS A 71 -24.15 -16.65 3.36
CA LYS A 71 -24.49 -15.37 2.70
C LYS A 71 -23.30 -14.79 1.96
N GLN A 72 -22.09 -14.99 2.45
CA GLN A 72 -20.85 -14.49 1.83
C GLN A 72 -20.42 -15.27 0.59
N ILE A 73 -20.97 -16.47 0.33
CA ILE A 73 -20.63 -17.28 -0.86
C ILE A 73 -20.93 -16.52 -2.16
N LYS A 74 -22.05 -15.79 -2.21
CA LYS A 74 -22.35 -14.94 -3.37
C LYS A 74 -21.29 -13.89 -3.65
N ILE A 75 -20.74 -13.29 -2.57
CA ILE A 75 -19.70 -12.26 -2.68
C ILE A 75 -18.39 -12.87 -3.22
N ILE A 76 -18.10 -14.13 -2.87
CA ILE A 76 -16.96 -14.87 -3.44
C ILE A 76 -17.08 -14.97 -4.98
N ASP A 77 -18.27 -15.29 -5.49
CA ASP A 77 -18.50 -15.42 -6.94
C ASP A 77 -18.34 -14.08 -7.65
N GLU A 78 -18.87 -13.00 -7.06
CA GLU A 78 -18.73 -11.62 -7.57
C GLU A 78 -17.24 -11.19 -7.60
N ILE A 79 -16.49 -11.44 -6.51
CA ILE A 79 -15.06 -11.12 -6.45
C ILE A 79 -14.27 -11.95 -7.48
N LYS A 80 -14.60 -13.23 -7.67
CA LYS A 80 -13.94 -14.07 -8.67
C LYS A 80 -14.17 -13.54 -10.09
N MET A 81 -15.40 -13.15 -10.40
CA MET A 81 -15.75 -12.56 -11.70
C MET A 81 -14.97 -11.27 -11.92
N GLN A 82 -14.99 -10.34 -10.96
CA GLN A 82 -14.26 -9.08 -11.04
C GLN A 82 -12.75 -9.28 -11.17
N ALA A 83 -12.18 -10.24 -10.44
CA ALA A 83 -10.77 -10.56 -10.52
C ALA A 83 -10.38 -11.09 -11.92
N ASN A 84 -11.19 -11.97 -12.51
CA ASN A 84 -10.98 -12.44 -13.87
C ASN A 84 -11.04 -11.30 -14.89
N GLU A 85 -12.00 -10.37 -14.74
CA GLU A 85 -12.11 -9.18 -15.59
C GLU A 85 -10.90 -8.24 -15.46
N ASN A 86 -10.26 -8.21 -14.31
CA ASN A 86 -9.02 -7.46 -14.05
C ASN A 86 -7.77 -8.17 -14.60
N GLY A 87 -7.91 -9.40 -15.13
CA GLY A 87 -6.80 -10.19 -15.64
C GLY A 87 -5.99 -10.93 -14.57
N VAL A 88 -6.57 -11.11 -13.37
CA VAL A 88 -5.95 -11.94 -12.32
C VAL A 88 -6.11 -13.40 -12.68
N ASN A 89 -5.00 -14.05 -13.01
CA ASN A 89 -4.96 -15.45 -13.39
C ASN A 89 -4.83 -16.37 -12.15
N LYS A 90 -5.28 -17.64 -12.32
CA LYS A 90 -5.14 -18.69 -11.32
C LYS A 90 -5.86 -18.36 -10.00
N ILE A 91 -7.18 -18.18 -10.10
CA ILE A 91 -8.09 -18.09 -8.97
C ILE A 91 -9.02 -19.30 -9.00
N GLU A 92 -9.04 -20.04 -7.89
CA GLU A 92 -9.86 -21.24 -7.75
C GLU A 92 -10.86 -21.06 -6.61
N LYS A 93 -12.10 -21.44 -6.86
CA LYS A 93 -13.12 -21.59 -5.82
C LYS A 93 -12.95 -22.98 -5.24
N ILE A 94 -12.73 -23.06 -3.93
CA ILE A 94 -12.46 -24.31 -3.22
C ILE A 94 -13.46 -24.52 -2.09
N SER A 95 -13.82 -25.78 -1.88
CA SER A 95 -14.77 -26.18 -0.84
C SER A 95 -14.19 -26.07 0.56
N LYS A 96 -15.07 -26.01 1.56
CA LYS A 96 -14.74 -26.11 2.98
C LYS A 96 -13.80 -27.30 3.30
N LEU A 97 -14.06 -28.48 2.71
CA LEU A 97 -13.21 -29.65 2.90
C LEU A 97 -11.78 -29.37 2.41
N LYS A 98 -11.65 -28.77 1.21
CA LYS A 98 -10.33 -28.43 0.67
C LYS A 98 -9.61 -27.38 1.50
N VAL A 99 -10.33 -26.41 2.07
CA VAL A 99 -9.73 -25.44 3.01
C VAL A 99 -9.22 -26.15 4.26
N SER A 100 -9.98 -27.08 4.86
CA SER A 100 -9.54 -27.81 6.06
C SER A 100 -8.35 -28.75 5.82
N GLU A 101 -8.17 -29.22 4.58
CA GLU A 101 -6.95 -29.97 4.19
C GLU A 101 -5.71 -29.06 4.11
N LEU A 102 -5.88 -27.82 3.59
CA LEU A 102 -4.80 -26.87 3.44
C LEU A 102 -4.45 -26.15 4.74
N GLU A 103 -5.47 -25.79 5.51
CA GLU A 103 -5.39 -24.98 6.73
C GLU A 103 -6.36 -25.54 7.80
N PRO A 104 -5.96 -26.56 8.55
CA PRO A 104 -6.86 -27.26 9.48
C PRO A 104 -7.49 -26.38 10.56
N LEU A 105 -6.85 -25.27 10.93
CA LEU A 105 -7.34 -24.34 11.95
C LEU A 105 -8.36 -23.34 11.39
N ILE A 106 -8.45 -23.19 10.08
CA ILE A 106 -9.31 -22.19 9.44
C ILE A 106 -10.70 -22.78 9.21
N LYS A 107 -11.70 -22.04 9.66
CA LYS A 107 -13.13 -22.38 9.45
C LYS A 107 -13.77 -21.41 8.45
N CYS A 108 -14.44 -21.99 7.47
CA CYS A 108 -15.24 -21.24 6.48
C CYS A 108 -16.29 -22.16 5.86
N GLU A 109 -17.21 -21.59 5.10
CA GLU A 109 -18.16 -22.33 4.26
C GLU A 109 -17.57 -22.59 2.87
N GLU A 110 -16.78 -21.65 2.34
CA GLU A 110 -16.15 -21.71 1.03
C GLU A 110 -15.00 -20.71 0.94
N ALA A 111 -14.07 -20.85 0.00
CA ALA A 111 -12.99 -19.90 -0.20
C ALA A 111 -12.59 -19.71 -1.66
N LEU A 112 -11.92 -18.59 -1.96
CA LEU A 112 -11.12 -18.42 -3.18
C LEU A 112 -9.64 -18.63 -2.83
N LEU A 113 -8.99 -19.54 -3.52
CA LEU A 113 -7.55 -19.70 -3.50
C LEU A 113 -6.95 -18.83 -4.60
N VAL A 114 -6.18 -17.83 -4.19
CA VAL A 114 -5.51 -16.86 -5.08
C VAL A 114 -4.02 -17.17 -5.12
N HIS A 115 -3.56 -17.73 -6.23
CA HIS A 115 -2.22 -18.28 -6.35
C HIS A 115 -1.10 -17.24 -6.46
N SER A 116 -1.39 -16.02 -6.95
CA SER A 116 -0.39 -14.99 -7.19
C SER A 116 -0.12 -14.06 -5.99
N SER A 117 -0.79 -14.28 -4.86
CA SER A 117 -0.54 -13.52 -3.64
C SER A 117 0.67 -14.05 -2.87
N GLY A 118 1.41 -13.16 -2.23
CA GLY A 118 2.57 -13.52 -1.42
C GLY A 118 2.97 -12.44 -0.43
N ILE A 119 4.16 -12.58 0.12
CA ILE A 119 4.77 -11.64 1.06
C ILE A 119 6.17 -11.27 0.63
N ILE A 120 6.63 -10.09 1.05
CA ILE A 120 7.93 -9.53 0.71
C ILE A 120 8.54 -8.80 1.91
N ASP A 121 9.86 -8.86 2.03
CA ASP A 121 10.60 -7.91 2.86
C ASP A 121 10.60 -6.52 2.18
N SER A 122 9.69 -5.66 2.61
CA SER A 122 9.54 -4.32 2.07
C SER A 122 10.75 -3.42 2.34
N ILE A 123 11.48 -3.67 3.41
CA ILE A 123 12.70 -2.90 3.76
C ILE A 123 13.83 -3.25 2.80
N SER A 124 14.09 -4.54 2.59
CA SER A 124 15.09 -5.01 1.62
C SER A 124 14.75 -4.56 0.19
N PHE A 125 13.46 -4.57 -0.17
CA PHE A 125 13.01 -4.04 -1.46
C PHE A 125 13.34 -2.55 -1.63
N MET A 126 13.02 -1.72 -0.64
CA MET A 126 13.33 -0.28 -0.68
C MET A 126 14.84 -0.02 -0.68
N ALA A 127 15.63 -0.76 0.11
CA ALA A 127 17.08 -0.67 0.12
C ALA A 127 17.69 -1.00 -1.26
N SER A 128 17.14 -2.02 -1.92
CA SER A 128 17.54 -2.37 -3.28
C SER A 128 17.23 -1.24 -4.27
N LEU A 129 16.03 -0.63 -4.18
CA LEU A 129 15.67 0.52 -5.03
C LEU A 129 16.59 1.72 -4.79
N GLU A 130 16.94 2.02 -3.52
CA GLU A 130 17.93 3.04 -3.18
C GLU A 130 19.28 2.76 -3.86
N GLY A 131 19.75 1.51 -3.77
CA GLY A 131 20.97 1.06 -4.43
C GLY A 131 20.90 1.24 -5.95
N GLN A 132 19.74 0.92 -6.59
CA GLN A 132 19.55 1.12 -8.01
C GLN A 132 19.59 2.60 -8.41
N VAL A 133 19.03 3.51 -7.60
CA VAL A 133 19.15 4.96 -7.85
C VAL A 133 20.61 5.38 -7.89
N LYS A 134 21.40 4.99 -6.90
CA LYS A 134 22.83 5.32 -6.80
C LYS A 134 23.65 4.70 -7.93
N ASN A 135 23.41 3.43 -8.27
CA ASN A 135 24.09 2.72 -9.35
C ASN A 135 23.82 3.37 -10.73
N ASN A 136 22.65 3.99 -10.90
CA ASN A 136 22.28 4.73 -12.09
C ASN A 136 22.63 6.24 -12.01
N LYS A 137 23.55 6.62 -11.14
CA LYS A 137 24.03 8.00 -10.93
C LYS A 137 22.94 8.98 -10.48
N GLY A 138 21.84 8.50 -9.92
CA GLY A 138 20.85 9.33 -9.23
C GLY A 138 21.34 9.74 -7.85
N MET A 139 20.84 10.86 -7.36
CA MET A 139 21.17 11.40 -6.04
C MET A 139 19.98 11.28 -5.11
N ILE A 140 20.25 11.06 -3.82
CA ILE A 140 19.22 11.08 -2.78
C ILE A 140 19.70 12.02 -1.67
N ALA A 141 18.95 13.05 -1.38
CA ALA A 141 19.20 13.98 -0.29
C ALA A 141 18.19 13.72 0.85
N TYR A 142 18.68 13.14 1.92
CA TYR A 142 17.92 12.95 3.17
C TYR A 142 17.92 14.24 4.01
N ASN A 143 16.99 14.32 4.98
CA ASN A 143 16.77 15.50 5.82
C ASN A 143 16.59 16.79 4.98
N SER A 144 15.91 16.67 3.85
CA SER A 144 15.75 17.71 2.85
C SER A 144 14.27 17.99 2.65
N LYS A 145 13.75 18.97 3.39
CA LYS A 145 12.34 19.34 3.40
C LYS A 145 12.08 20.42 2.36
N VAL A 146 11.24 20.12 1.38
CA VAL A 146 10.75 21.14 0.43
C VAL A 146 9.80 22.07 1.19
N ILE A 147 10.09 23.37 1.19
CA ILE A 147 9.29 24.39 1.87
C ILE A 147 8.49 25.28 0.93
N LYS A 148 9.01 25.53 -0.30
CA LYS A 148 8.36 26.35 -1.32
C LYS A 148 8.69 25.83 -2.71
N ILE A 149 7.77 25.99 -3.65
CA ILE A 149 7.94 25.60 -5.06
C ILE A 149 7.31 26.67 -5.94
N ASN A 150 8.12 27.23 -6.86
CA ASN A 150 7.68 28.15 -7.90
C ASN A 150 7.90 27.53 -9.28
N PHE A 151 7.07 27.85 -10.25
CA PHE A 151 7.24 27.45 -11.64
C PHE A 151 7.34 28.69 -12.54
N ASP A 152 8.50 28.88 -13.19
CA ASP A 152 8.75 30.08 -14.03
C ASP A 152 8.24 29.95 -15.49
N GLY A 153 7.40 28.93 -15.76
CA GLY A 153 6.93 28.59 -17.11
C GLY A 153 7.83 27.56 -17.83
N LYS A 154 9.02 27.26 -17.31
CA LYS A 154 9.97 26.31 -17.88
C LYS A 154 10.63 25.41 -16.85
N PHE A 155 10.86 25.93 -15.65
CA PHE A 155 11.55 25.22 -14.57
C PHE A 155 10.80 25.36 -13.25
N PHE A 156 10.90 24.32 -12.44
CA PHE A 156 10.54 24.38 -11.02
C PHE A 156 11.74 24.88 -10.23
N ILE A 157 11.50 25.83 -9.34
CA ILE A 157 12.46 26.41 -8.40
C ILE A 157 12.00 26.04 -7.01
N LEU A 158 12.71 25.14 -6.33
CA LEU A 158 12.38 24.62 -5.02
C LEU A 158 13.29 25.26 -3.98
N GLU A 159 12.70 25.77 -2.90
CA GLU A 159 13.43 26.06 -1.66
C GLU A 159 13.40 24.81 -0.76
N VAL A 160 14.57 24.34 -0.38
CA VAL A 160 14.74 23.13 0.42
C VAL A 160 15.48 23.47 1.71
N GLU A 161 14.89 23.09 2.83
CA GLU A 161 15.44 23.29 4.17
C GLU A 161 16.12 21.96 4.62
N ASP A 162 17.37 22.04 5.09
CA ASP A 162 18.07 20.92 5.70
C ASP A 162 17.75 20.79 7.20
N LYS A 163 18.36 19.78 7.88
CA LYS A 163 18.19 19.56 9.31
C LYS A 163 18.69 20.71 10.19
N ASP A 164 19.64 21.51 9.70
CA ASP A 164 20.28 22.63 10.39
C ASP A 164 19.60 23.97 10.03
N LYS A 165 18.46 23.92 9.33
CA LYS A 165 17.67 25.07 8.85
C LYS A 165 18.35 25.91 7.76
N ASN A 166 19.39 25.38 7.13
CA ASN A 166 19.97 26.04 5.97
C ASN A 166 19.07 25.87 4.76
N LEU A 167 18.95 26.93 3.95
CA LEU A 167 18.14 26.94 2.75
C LEU A 167 19.02 26.71 1.53
N THR A 168 18.56 25.83 0.66
CA THR A 168 19.19 25.56 -0.66
C THR A 168 18.12 25.71 -1.74
N THR A 169 18.49 26.35 -2.85
CA THR A 169 17.64 26.47 -4.03
C THR A 169 18.00 25.38 -5.04
N ILE A 170 17.00 24.63 -5.48
CA ILE A 170 17.15 23.58 -6.50
C ILE A 170 16.29 23.94 -7.70
N LYS A 171 16.86 23.82 -8.91
CA LYS A 171 16.16 24.04 -10.16
C LYS A 171 16.04 22.74 -10.94
N CYS A 172 14.81 22.39 -11.39
CA CYS A 172 14.58 21.21 -12.21
C CYS A 172 13.52 21.46 -13.30
N LYS A 173 13.55 20.64 -14.35
CA LYS A 173 12.58 20.70 -15.45
C LYS A 173 11.31 19.91 -15.15
N GLN A 174 11.44 18.88 -14.32
CA GLN A 174 10.35 17.95 -14.02
C GLN A 174 10.29 17.74 -12.52
N LEU A 175 9.07 17.77 -11.98
CA LEU A 175 8.79 17.60 -10.57
C LEU A 175 7.76 16.48 -10.40
N ILE A 176 8.14 15.41 -9.68
CA ILE A 176 7.25 14.31 -9.34
C ILE A 176 7.00 14.35 -7.83
N ASN A 177 5.79 14.72 -7.44
CA ASN A 177 5.36 14.69 -6.06
C ASN A 177 4.86 13.29 -5.70
N SER A 178 5.69 12.50 -5.03
CA SER A 178 5.38 11.17 -4.51
C SER A 178 5.46 11.11 -2.98
N ALA A 179 5.09 12.22 -2.31
CA ALA A 179 5.26 12.41 -0.87
C ALA A 179 4.25 11.64 0.02
N GLY A 180 3.46 10.70 -0.53
CA GLY A 180 2.59 9.81 0.24
C GLY A 180 1.56 10.55 1.10
N LEU A 181 1.65 10.43 2.42
CA LEU A 181 0.77 11.16 3.36
C LEU A 181 0.80 12.67 3.17
N TYR A 182 1.95 13.19 2.76
CA TYR A 182 2.22 14.64 2.61
C TYR A 182 2.01 15.14 1.18
N ALA A 183 1.52 14.31 0.25
CA ALA A 183 1.41 14.69 -1.16
C ALA A 183 0.55 15.95 -1.38
N SER A 184 -0.59 16.09 -0.69
CA SER A 184 -1.42 17.28 -0.76
C SER A 184 -0.75 18.51 -0.10
N GLU A 185 0.04 18.29 0.96
CA GLU A 185 0.82 19.36 1.60
C GLU A 185 1.90 19.89 0.66
N VAL A 186 2.66 19.01 0.03
CA VAL A 186 3.69 19.39 -0.95
C VAL A 186 3.05 20.10 -2.17
N ALA A 187 1.94 19.60 -2.67
CA ALA A 187 1.22 20.25 -3.77
C ALA A 187 0.74 21.66 -3.41
N ASN A 188 0.34 21.89 -2.15
CA ASN A 188 -0.04 23.22 -1.67
C ASN A 188 1.13 24.24 -1.67
N LYS A 189 2.38 23.78 -1.70
CA LYS A 189 3.58 24.63 -1.78
C LYS A 189 3.91 25.09 -3.20
N ILE A 190 3.24 24.53 -4.22
CA ILE A 190 3.40 24.97 -5.62
C ILE A 190 2.51 26.20 -5.82
N GLU A 191 3.13 27.36 -6.05
CA GLU A 191 2.39 28.64 -6.10
C GLU A 191 1.41 28.70 -7.27
N GLU A 192 1.81 28.22 -8.44
CA GLU A 192 1.04 28.28 -9.68
C GLU A 192 -0.05 27.20 -9.78
N LEU A 193 -0.07 26.23 -8.86
CA LEU A 193 -1.08 25.17 -8.86
C LEU A 193 -2.40 25.67 -8.24
N ASP A 194 -3.49 25.60 -9.00
CA ASP A 194 -4.84 25.88 -8.46
C ASP A 194 -5.15 24.94 -7.28
N LYS A 195 -5.32 25.51 -6.11
CA LYS A 195 -5.57 24.79 -4.86
C LYS A 195 -6.86 23.97 -4.88
N LYS A 196 -7.83 24.33 -5.76
CA LYS A 196 -9.06 23.56 -5.97
C LYS A 196 -8.83 22.18 -6.61
N LEU A 197 -7.68 22.00 -7.28
CA LEU A 197 -7.28 20.72 -7.88
C LEU A 197 -6.63 19.77 -6.89
N ILE A 198 -6.24 20.26 -5.71
CA ILE A 198 -5.57 19.47 -4.69
C ILE A 198 -6.61 18.73 -3.85
N PRO A 199 -6.62 17.39 -3.82
CA PRO A 199 -7.57 16.65 -3.00
C PRO A 199 -7.26 16.81 -1.51
N LYS A 200 -8.32 16.81 -0.69
CA LYS A 200 -8.16 16.79 0.76
C LYS A 200 -7.76 15.39 1.22
N THR A 201 -6.71 15.29 2.02
CA THR A 201 -6.27 14.03 2.62
C THR A 201 -6.96 13.77 3.94
N PHE A 202 -7.49 12.56 4.12
CA PHE A 202 -7.93 12.00 5.39
C PHE A 202 -7.00 10.87 5.78
N PHE A 203 -6.83 10.63 7.05
CA PHE A 203 -5.85 9.69 7.57
C PHE A 203 -6.55 8.50 8.21
N ALA A 204 -6.36 7.32 7.61
CA ALA A 204 -6.87 6.06 8.12
C ALA A 204 -5.72 5.26 8.75
N LYS A 205 -5.64 5.29 10.08
CA LYS A 205 -4.71 4.48 10.86
C LYS A 205 -5.17 3.03 10.82
N GLY A 206 -4.25 2.13 10.59
CA GLY A 206 -4.44 0.68 10.68
C GLY A 206 -3.58 0.14 11.79
N ASN A 207 -4.21 -0.43 12.81
CA ASN A 207 -3.52 -1.11 13.89
C ASN A 207 -3.20 -2.53 13.48
N TYR A 208 -2.12 -3.09 14.03
CA TYR A 208 -1.73 -4.48 13.85
C TYR A 208 -1.48 -5.13 15.21
N PHE A 209 -1.95 -6.36 15.33
CA PHE A 209 -1.61 -7.26 16.41
C PHE A 209 -0.88 -8.47 15.85
N SER A 210 -0.07 -9.12 16.66
CA SER A 210 0.71 -10.29 16.24
C SER A 210 0.66 -11.43 17.23
N ILE A 211 1.04 -12.61 16.76
CA ILE A 211 1.25 -13.81 17.57
C ILE A 211 2.68 -14.28 17.32
N ASN A 212 3.49 -14.37 18.38
CA ASN A 212 4.85 -14.91 18.34
C ASN A 212 4.85 -16.45 18.50
N LYS A 213 3.93 -17.11 17.78
CA LYS A 213 3.81 -18.57 17.78
C LYS A 213 3.46 -19.04 16.37
N ASP A 214 4.20 -19.97 15.83
CA ASP A 214 3.82 -20.63 14.58
C ASP A 214 2.63 -21.57 14.85
N LEU A 215 1.48 -21.24 14.26
CA LEU A 215 0.26 -22.05 14.32
C LEU A 215 0.16 -23.09 13.18
N GLY A 216 1.18 -23.22 12.37
CA GLY A 216 1.16 -24.09 11.18
C GLY A 216 0.39 -23.51 10.00
N ILE A 217 -0.09 -22.26 10.04
CA ILE A 217 -0.76 -21.59 8.93
C ILE A 217 0.29 -21.20 7.89
N ARG A 218 0.00 -21.48 6.61
CA ARG A 218 0.94 -21.25 5.49
C ARG A 218 0.40 -20.35 4.40
N HIS A 219 -0.90 -20.02 4.42
CA HIS A 219 -1.56 -19.12 3.49
C HIS A 219 -1.92 -17.79 4.18
N LEU A 220 -2.04 -16.72 3.39
CA LEU A 220 -2.70 -15.50 3.85
C LEU A 220 -4.20 -15.79 3.97
N ILE A 221 -4.83 -15.43 5.10
CA ILE A 221 -6.26 -15.65 5.32
C ILE A 221 -6.97 -14.30 5.40
N TYR A 222 -7.85 -14.06 4.46
CA TYR A 222 -8.60 -12.82 4.35
C TYR A 222 -10.10 -13.13 4.45
N PRO A 223 -10.81 -12.59 5.44
CA PRO A 223 -12.27 -12.70 5.46
C PRO A 223 -12.88 -11.91 4.31
N ILE A 224 -14.11 -12.24 3.94
CA ILE A 224 -14.89 -11.44 2.99
C ILE A 224 -15.12 -10.05 3.58
N PRO A 225 -14.86 -8.97 2.80
CA PRO A 225 -15.13 -7.61 3.26
C PRO A 225 -16.61 -7.39 3.60
N GLU A 226 -16.89 -6.82 4.78
CA GLU A 226 -18.24 -6.39 5.16
C GLU A 226 -18.23 -4.89 5.47
N GLY A 227 -19.17 -4.15 4.90
CA GLY A 227 -19.31 -2.71 5.10
C GLY A 227 -18.10 -1.90 4.59
N PHE A 228 -17.61 -0.96 5.42
CA PHE A 228 -16.46 -0.10 5.09
C PHE A 228 -15.09 -0.73 5.38
N GLY A 229 -15.05 -1.84 6.13
CA GLY A 229 -13.82 -2.56 6.51
C GLY A 229 -13.50 -3.70 5.54
N LEU A 230 -12.22 -4.04 5.41
CA LEU A 230 -11.77 -5.23 4.69
C LEU A 230 -11.78 -6.49 5.59
N GLY A 231 -12.26 -6.38 6.83
CA GLY A 231 -12.08 -7.37 7.87
C GLY A 231 -10.64 -7.41 8.41
N ILE A 232 -10.42 -8.16 9.48
CA ILE A 232 -9.08 -8.34 10.06
C ILE A 232 -8.39 -9.47 9.31
N HIS A 233 -7.39 -9.13 8.51
CA HIS A 233 -6.60 -10.09 7.74
C HIS A 233 -5.62 -10.84 8.64
N LEU A 234 -5.35 -12.11 8.36
CA LEU A 234 -4.18 -12.84 8.86
C LEU A 234 -3.11 -12.81 7.77
N THR A 235 -1.96 -12.27 8.11
CA THR A 235 -0.79 -12.17 7.25
C THR A 235 0.39 -12.88 7.89
N LEU A 236 1.22 -13.52 7.09
CA LEU A 236 2.47 -14.14 7.52
C LEU A 236 3.63 -13.20 7.31
N GLU A 237 4.63 -13.27 8.17
CA GLU A 237 5.97 -12.77 7.91
C GLU A 237 6.86 -13.88 7.31
N LEU A 238 8.06 -13.52 6.88
CA LEU A 238 8.98 -14.50 6.29
C LEU A 238 9.48 -15.55 7.28
N ASP A 239 9.49 -15.23 8.57
CA ASP A 239 9.79 -16.12 9.69
C ASP A 239 8.58 -16.93 10.22
N ASN A 240 7.42 -16.80 9.56
CA ASN A 240 6.11 -17.37 9.93
C ASN A 240 5.45 -16.72 11.16
N THR A 241 5.94 -15.60 11.66
CA THR A 241 5.19 -14.78 12.61
C THR A 241 3.86 -14.37 11.98
N ILE A 242 2.78 -14.47 12.76
CA ILE A 242 1.43 -14.14 12.31
C ILE A 242 1.10 -12.72 12.71
N LYS A 243 0.64 -11.91 11.75
CA LYS A 243 0.08 -10.58 11.96
C LYS A 243 -1.40 -10.56 11.62
N PHE A 244 -2.16 -9.83 12.42
CA PHE A 244 -3.56 -9.53 12.19
C PHE A 244 -3.74 -8.04 11.91
N GLY A 245 -4.54 -7.71 10.90
CA GLY A 245 -4.81 -6.34 10.51
C GLY A 245 -4.52 -6.04 9.04
N PRO A 246 -4.62 -4.76 8.65
CA PRO A 246 -5.00 -3.65 9.50
C PRO A 246 -6.52 -3.55 9.71
N ASP A 247 -6.91 -2.83 10.76
CA ASP A 247 -8.25 -2.28 10.89
C ASP A 247 -8.35 -0.88 10.22
N VAL A 248 -9.43 -0.15 10.54
CA VAL A 248 -9.64 1.25 10.13
C VAL A 248 -9.98 2.10 11.34
N GLU A 249 -9.10 3.03 11.66
CA GLU A 249 -9.28 4.05 12.68
C GLU A 249 -9.03 5.43 12.06
N TRP A 250 -10.06 6.27 11.98
CA TRP A 250 -9.90 7.64 11.45
C TRP A 250 -9.19 8.51 12.48
N VAL A 251 -8.10 9.17 12.06
CA VAL A 251 -7.28 10.00 12.94
C VAL A 251 -7.06 11.40 12.35
N VAL A 252 -6.93 12.38 13.23
CA VAL A 252 -6.52 13.75 12.86
C VAL A 252 -5.00 13.89 12.97
N ASN A 253 -4.42 13.32 14.03
CA ASN A 253 -2.97 13.29 14.23
C ASN A 253 -2.35 12.10 13.47
N TYR A 254 -1.76 12.40 12.32
CA TYR A 254 -1.09 11.39 11.48
C TYR A 254 0.38 11.16 11.84
N ASN A 255 0.85 11.72 12.95
CA ASN A 255 2.18 11.46 13.51
C ASN A 255 2.16 10.47 14.68
N ASP A 256 0.97 10.05 15.14
CA ASP A 256 0.81 9.06 16.19
C ASP A 256 0.71 7.64 15.60
N TYR A 257 1.79 6.89 15.77
CA TYR A 257 1.91 5.48 15.36
C TYR A 257 1.76 4.49 16.53
N SER A 258 1.29 4.92 17.68
CA SER A 258 0.97 4.01 18.79
C SER A 258 -0.17 3.08 18.41
N VAL A 259 -0.11 1.80 18.83
CA VAL A 259 -1.20 0.85 18.64
C VAL A 259 -2.30 1.15 19.65
N ASN A 260 -3.53 1.28 19.20
CA ASN A 260 -4.68 1.49 20.06
C ASN A 260 -5.11 0.16 20.74
N LEU A 261 -4.69 -0.02 21.99
CA LEU A 261 -4.94 -1.25 22.74
C LEU A 261 -6.44 -1.55 22.97
N LYS A 262 -7.30 -0.53 22.97
CA LYS A 262 -8.76 -0.71 23.10
C LYS A 262 -9.38 -1.45 21.91
N ARG A 263 -8.63 -1.61 20.82
CA ARG A 263 -9.10 -2.34 19.64
C ARG A 263 -8.83 -3.85 19.71
N LYS A 264 -8.11 -4.32 20.74
CA LYS A 264 -7.77 -5.74 20.89
C LYS A 264 -9.00 -6.65 20.84
N ASP A 265 -10.07 -6.28 21.57
CA ASP A 265 -11.28 -7.08 21.62
C ASP A 265 -12.01 -7.11 20.27
N ILE A 266 -11.98 -5.99 19.52
CA ILE A 266 -12.53 -5.94 18.15
C ILE A 266 -11.77 -6.90 17.26
N PHE A 267 -10.44 -6.85 17.29
CA PHE A 267 -9.59 -7.78 16.54
C PHE A 267 -9.90 -9.23 16.89
N PHE A 268 -9.93 -9.53 18.17
CA PHE A 268 -10.18 -10.90 18.64
C PHE A 268 -11.52 -11.43 18.12
N ASN A 269 -12.60 -10.67 18.28
CA ASN A 269 -13.94 -11.07 17.83
C ASN A 269 -14.01 -11.27 16.31
N GLU A 270 -13.38 -10.40 15.53
CA GLU A 270 -13.32 -10.54 14.07
C GLU A 270 -12.51 -11.77 13.63
N ILE A 271 -11.41 -12.07 14.30
CA ILE A 271 -10.55 -13.22 13.99
C ILE A 271 -11.27 -14.54 14.31
N LEU A 272 -12.06 -14.61 15.37
CA LEU A 272 -12.82 -15.80 15.75
C LEU A 272 -13.77 -16.29 14.63
N ASN A 273 -14.20 -15.41 13.73
CA ASN A 273 -15.05 -15.78 12.59
C ASN A 273 -14.39 -16.79 11.64
N TYR A 274 -13.06 -16.81 11.56
CA TYR A 274 -12.34 -17.73 10.69
C TYR A 274 -11.25 -18.55 11.40
N LEU A 275 -10.79 -18.14 12.59
CA LEU A 275 -9.82 -18.84 13.44
C LEU A 275 -10.38 -19.00 14.86
N PRO A 276 -11.40 -19.85 15.06
CA PRO A 276 -12.13 -19.94 16.35
C PRO A 276 -11.30 -20.56 17.48
N SER A 277 -10.18 -21.19 17.20
CA SER A 277 -9.26 -21.74 18.19
C SER A 277 -8.22 -20.75 18.72
N LEU A 278 -8.32 -19.46 18.34
CA LEU A 278 -7.38 -18.43 18.79
C LEU A 278 -7.53 -18.21 20.32
N ASP A 279 -6.40 -18.34 21.03
CA ASP A 279 -6.29 -17.94 22.42
C ASP A 279 -6.07 -16.41 22.51
N PRO A 280 -6.94 -15.64 23.18
CA PRO A 280 -6.82 -14.18 23.29
C PRO A 280 -5.53 -13.72 23.99
N SER A 281 -4.93 -14.58 24.85
CA SER A 281 -3.69 -14.27 25.54
C SER A 281 -2.48 -14.15 24.59
N LEU A 282 -2.52 -14.85 23.45
CA LEU A 282 -1.46 -14.81 22.44
C LEU A 282 -1.44 -13.51 21.63
N LEU A 283 -2.56 -12.79 21.54
CA LEU A 283 -2.68 -11.59 20.72
C LEU A 283 -2.03 -10.39 21.39
N GLN A 284 -0.90 -9.96 20.83
CA GLN A 284 -0.09 -8.85 21.33
C GLN A 284 -0.10 -7.65 20.36
N PRO A 285 -0.07 -6.41 20.85
CA PRO A 285 0.07 -5.24 19.98
C PRO A 285 1.41 -5.31 19.23
N SER A 286 1.40 -4.91 17.94
CA SER A 286 2.59 -4.95 17.11
C SER A 286 2.96 -3.53 16.64
N TYR A 287 2.40 -3.04 15.57
CA TYR A 287 2.65 -1.70 15.04
C TYR A 287 1.38 -1.10 14.43
N SER A 288 1.46 0.14 14.01
CA SER A 288 0.43 0.78 13.21
C SER A 288 1.01 1.46 11.98
N GLY A 289 0.19 1.60 10.94
CA GLY A 289 0.48 2.38 9.75
C GLY A 289 -0.65 3.35 9.44
N ILE A 290 -0.37 4.43 8.72
CA ILE A 290 -1.37 5.43 8.34
C ILE A 290 -1.46 5.48 6.83
N ARG A 291 -2.70 5.42 6.31
CA ARG A 291 -3.02 5.45 4.88
C ARG A 291 -3.59 6.80 4.49
N PRO A 292 -3.10 7.43 3.38
CA PRO A 292 -3.71 8.63 2.84
C PRO A 292 -4.98 8.27 2.06
N ILE A 293 -6.14 8.64 2.58
CA ILE A 293 -7.41 8.48 1.87
C ILE A 293 -7.80 9.83 1.30
N MET A 294 -7.93 9.90 -0.01
CA MET A 294 -8.27 11.15 -0.69
C MET A 294 -9.77 11.40 -0.66
N ASN A 295 -10.13 12.67 -0.53
CA ASN A 295 -11.49 13.15 -0.71
C ASN A 295 -11.51 14.25 -1.75
N LYS A 296 -12.34 14.09 -2.76
CA LYS A 296 -12.57 15.08 -3.80
C LYS A 296 -14.05 15.34 -3.94
N LYS A 297 -14.46 16.59 -3.86
CA LYS A 297 -15.88 17.01 -3.93
C LYS A 297 -16.77 16.27 -2.90
N ASN A 298 -16.30 16.14 -1.66
CA ASN A 298 -16.99 15.45 -0.56
C ASN A 298 -17.24 13.95 -0.78
N LYS A 299 -16.51 13.31 -1.69
CA LYS A 299 -16.55 11.87 -1.93
C LYS A 299 -15.18 11.24 -1.68
N LEU A 300 -15.14 10.20 -0.85
CA LEU A 300 -13.93 9.40 -0.64
C LEU A 300 -13.53 8.71 -1.94
N MET A 301 -12.29 8.90 -2.34
CA MET A 301 -11.73 8.24 -3.52
C MET A 301 -11.26 6.85 -3.15
N ARG A 302 -11.56 5.89 -4.00
CA ARG A 302 -11.16 4.49 -3.81
C ARG A 302 -10.05 4.04 -4.76
N ASP A 303 -9.52 4.97 -5.58
CA ASP A 303 -8.46 4.71 -6.54
C ASP A 303 -7.26 5.63 -6.32
N PHE A 304 -6.13 5.33 -6.94
CA PHE A 304 -5.01 6.24 -7.05
C PHE A 304 -5.40 7.45 -7.88
N GLU A 305 -4.94 8.63 -7.51
CA GLU A 305 -5.09 9.83 -8.32
C GLU A 305 -3.71 10.30 -8.81
N ILE A 306 -3.57 10.34 -10.13
CA ILE A 306 -2.34 10.77 -10.81
C ILE A 306 -2.69 12.02 -11.60
N ASN A 307 -2.28 13.18 -11.08
CA ASN A 307 -2.54 14.46 -11.73
C ASN A 307 -1.32 14.89 -12.54
N SER A 308 -1.57 15.24 -13.79
CA SER A 308 -0.55 15.60 -14.78
C SER A 308 -0.95 16.89 -15.52
N PHE A 309 -0.20 17.22 -16.56
CA PHE A 309 -0.49 18.39 -17.43
C PHE A 309 -1.97 18.45 -17.89
N LYS A 310 -2.60 17.29 -18.14
CA LYS A 310 -4.02 17.24 -18.55
C LYS A 310 -4.95 17.86 -17.52
N ASP A 311 -4.59 17.77 -16.24
CA ASP A 311 -5.41 18.17 -15.12
C ASP A 311 -5.15 19.63 -14.70
N HIS A 312 -3.88 20.04 -14.59
CA HIS A 312 -3.48 21.31 -14.00
C HIS A 312 -2.74 22.26 -14.96
N LYS A 313 -2.43 21.85 -16.20
CA LYS A 313 -1.78 22.66 -17.25
C LYS A 313 -0.36 23.16 -16.92
N ILE A 314 0.31 22.58 -15.91
CA ILE A 314 1.70 22.89 -15.57
C ILE A 314 2.59 21.80 -16.20
N GLU A 315 3.43 22.19 -17.15
CA GLU A 315 4.31 21.25 -17.85
C GLU A 315 5.37 20.69 -16.88
N GLY A 316 5.64 19.39 -16.97
CA GLY A 316 6.66 18.73 -16.15
C GLY A 316 6.24 18.42 -14.71
N LEU A 317 5.02 18.78 -14.27
CA LEU A 317 4.50 18.43 -12.95
C LEU A 317 3.70 17.13 -13.01
N ILE A 318 3.97 16.22 -12.05
CA ILE A 318 3.13 15.06 -11.76
C ILE A 318 2.91 14.97 -10.25
N ASN A 319 1.65 14.93 -9.84
CA ASN A 319 1.28 14.70 -8.44
C ASN A 319 0.65 13.31 -8.29
N LEU A 320 1.10 12.55 -7.29
CA LEU A 320 0.59 11.23 -6.93
C LEU A 320 -0.14 11.33 -5.60
N TYR A 321 -1.47 11.18 -5.63
CA TYR A 321 -2.29 11.24 -4.43
C TYR A 321 -2.92 9.89 -4.13
N GLY A 322 -3.14 9.61 -2.83
CA GLY A 322 -3.83 8.40 -2.40
C GLY A 322 -3.08 7.10 -2.68
N ILE A 323 -1.75 7.17 -2.78
CA ILE A 323 -0.94 5.95 -2.95
C ILE A 323 -0.87 5.22 -1.61
N GLU A 324 -1.87 4.37 -1.38
CA GLU A 324 -2.00 3.46 -0.25
C GLU A 324 -2.08 2.02 -0.76
N SER A 325 -2.65 1.04 -0.03
CA SER A 325 -2.79 -0.33 -0.58
C SER A 325 -3.56 -0.32 -1.92
N PRO A 326 -3.01 -0.96 -2.96
CA PRO A 326 -1.86 -1.85 -3.07
C PRO A 326 -0.55 -1.16 -3.54
N GLY A 327 -0.23 0.03 -3.08
CA GLY A 327 0.87 0.87 -3.56
C GLY A 327 2.24 0.16 -3.62
N LEU A 328 2.57 -0.67 -2.62
CA LEU A 328 3.81 -1.44 -2.63
C LEU A 328 3.87 -2.38 -3.84
N THR A 329 2.84 -3.20 -4.05
CA THR A 329 2.76 -4.11 -5.20
C THR A 329 2.75 -3.35 -6.53
N SER A 330 2.05 -2.22 -6.57
CA SER A 330 1.87 -1.39 -7.77
C SER A 330 3.07 -0.51 -8.11
N SER A 331 4.05 -0.37 -7.22
CA SER A 331 5.09 0.66 -7.30
C SER A 331 5.88 0.64 -8.61
N LEU A 332 6.31 -0.53 -9.08
CA LEU A 332 7.08 -0.67 -10.31
C LEU A 332 6.25 -0.38 -11.57
N SER A 333 4.99 -0.84 -11.60
CA SER A 333 4.08 -0.54 -12.70
C SER A 333 3.71 0.95 -12.73
N LEU A 334 3.46 1.55 -11.56
CA LEU A 334 3.21 2.98 -11.43
C LEU A 334 4.42 3.82 -11.91
N ALA A 335 5.63 3.42 -11.54
CA ALA A 335 6.85 4.06 -11.99
C ALA A 335 7.01 3.99 -13.53
N ASN A 336 6.75 2.81 -14.13
CA ASN A 336 6.73 2.64 -15.57
C ASN A 336 5.68 3.52 -16.27
N TYR A 337 4.52 3.67 -15.67
CA TYR A 337 3.46 4.53 -16.21
C TYR A 337 3.88 6.01 -16.18
N ILE A 338 4.43 6.48 -15.06
CA ILE A 338 4.85 7.87 -14.88
C ILE A 338 6.04 8.22 -15.77
N THR A 339 7.03 7.33 -15.89
CA THR A 339 8.18 7.57 -16.76
C THR A 339 7.79 7.79 -18.22
N LYS A 340 6.73 7.16 -18.71
CA LYS A 340 6.18 7.40 -20.05
C LYS A 340 5.54 8.77 -20.21
N MET A 341 5.17 9.44 -19.12
CA MET A 341 4.57 10.79 -19.14
C MET A 341 5.62 11.91 -19.15
N ILE A 342 6.85 11.59 -18.76
CA ILE A 342 7.96 12.56 -18.61
C ILE A 342 9.06 12.41 -19.67
N ILE A 343 8.86 11.52 -20.64
CA ILE A 343 9.70 11.34 -21.82
C ILE A 343 9.10 12.13 -22.97
#